data_1b47fe92278dd81e1c3f81599bf64c27
#
_entry.id   1b47fe92278dd81e1c3f81599bf64c27
#
_cell.length_a   1.000
_cell.length_b   1.000
_cell.length_c   1.000
_cell.angle_alpha   90.00
_cell.angle_beta   90.00
_cell.angle_gamma   90.00
#
_symmetry.space_group_name_H-M   'P 1'
#
loop_
_entity.id
_entity.type
_entity.pdbx_description
1 polymer ?
#
loop_
_entity_poly.entity_id
_entity_poly.type
_entity_poly.pdbx_seq_one_letter_code
_entity_poly.pdbx_strand_id
1 'polypeptide(L)'
;MTTRPSQNNADPRGLRNGPPVFAADGITKTYHVGDVRVQALRGVDLTLYRGEFVVLLGPSGSGKSTLLNILGGLDAPSEGRVHYLDHDLSASDDRALTRFRRDHVGFVFQFYNLIPSLTARENVALVTDIARDPMDAGEALEMVGLADRADHFPAQLSGGEQQRVAIARAIAKRPDVLLCDEPTGALDSATGVVVLSVIERVNRELGTTAVVITHNAVIAEMATRVVRLSGGEIVEIRENPAPRPASGLSW
;
A
#
# COMPACT_ATOMS: atom_id res chain seq x y z
N MET A 1 -14.14 -33.59 -1.44
CA MET A 1 -14.90 -32.58 -0.68
C MET A 1 -14.03 -32.15 0.47
N THR A 2 -13.23 -31.14 0.29
CA THR A 2 -12.36 -30.54 1.34
C THR A 2 -13.10 -29.35 1.91
N THR A 3 -13.60 -29.50 3.11
CA THR A 3 -14.26 -28.43 3.89
C THR A 3 -13.24 -27.31 4.16
N ARG A 4 -13.48 -26.12 3.60
CA ARG A 4 -12.77 -24.90 3.98
C ARG A 4 -13.00 -24.63 5.47
N PRO A 5 -11.96 -24.32 6.27
CA PRO A 5 -12.16 -23.92 7.65
C PRO A 5 -12.90 -22.60 7.69
N SER A 6 -14.03 -22.54 8.39
CA SER A 6 -14.77 -21.33 8.69
C SER A 6 -13.91 -20.45 9.60
N GLN A 7 -13.41 -19.34 9.05
CA GLN A 7 -12.67 -18.34 9.81
C GLN A 7 -13.66 -17.47 10.60
N ASN A 8 -14.00 -17.92 11.78
CA ASN A 8 -14.72 -17.13 12.77
C ASN A 8 -13.66 -16.58 13.75
N ASN A 9 -12.89 -15.58 13.31
CA ASN A 9 -11.96 -14.85 14.19
C ASN A 9 -12.56 -13.48 14.52
N ALA A 10 -12.72 -13.20 15.81
CA ALA A 10 -13.23 -11.93 16.31
C ALA A 10 -12.33 -10.77 15.84
N ASP A 11 -12.94 -9.80 15.15
CA ASP A 11 -12.31 -8.54 14.77
C ASP A 11 -12.28 -7.58 15.97
N PRO A 12 -11.15 -7.38 16.64
CA PRO A 12 -11.10 -6.60 17.89
C PRO A 12 -11.35 -5.10 17.69
N ARG A 13 -11.32 -4.60 16.43
CA ARG A 13 -11.59 -3.20 16.10
C ARG A 13 -12.93 -2.99 15.41
N GLY A 14 -13.69 -4.05 15.13
CA GLY A 14 -14.96 -3.96 14.39
C GLY A 14 -14.83 -3.50 12.93
N LEU A 15 -13.64 -3.48 12.36
CA LEU A 15 -13.38 -2.98 11.00
C LEU A 15 -14.05 -3.83 9.91
N ARG A 16 -14.38 -5.09 10.21
CA ARG A 16 -15.02 -6.03 9.27
C ARG A 16 -16.55 -6.03 9.33
N ASN A 17 -17.13 -5.22 10.18
CA ASN A 17 -18.60 -5.10 10.25
C ASN A 17 -19.18 -4.28 9.10
N GLY A 18 -18.32 -3.64 8.26
CA GLY A 18 -18.68 -2.89 7.07
C GLY A 18 -18.44 -3.66 5.77
N PRO A 19 -18.86 -3.10 4.63
CA PRO A 19 -18.54 -3.66 3.32
C PRO A 19 -17.04 -3.64 3.06
N PRO A 20 -16.51 -4.63 2.30
CA PRO A 20 -15.12 -4.64 1.92
C PRO A 20 -14.77 -3.44 1.04
N VAL A 21 -13.55 -2.92 1.18
CA VAL A 21 -13.00 -1.91 0.28
C VAL A 21 -12.40 -2.54 -0.97
N PHE A 22 -11.78 -3.73 -0.82
CA PHE A 22 -11.38 -4.58 -1.94
C PHE A 22 -11.87 -6.00 -1.74
N ALA A 23 -12.26 -6.63 -2.86
CA ALA A 23 -12.49 -8.07 -2.96
C ALA A 23 -11.74 -8.59 -4.18
N ALA A 24 -10.76 -9.45 -3.96
CA ALA A 24 -10.01 -10.17 -4.97
C ALA A 24 -10.38 -11.65 -4.91
N ASP A 25 -10.90 -12.19 -6.03
CA ASP A 25 -11.43 -13.55 -6.12
C ASP A 25 -10.69 -14.31 -7.21
N GLY A 26 -9.97 -15.37 -6.83
CA GLY A 26 -9.28 -16.28 -7.73
C GLY A 26 -8.22 -15.64 -8.62
N ILE A 27 -7.54 -14.59 -8.15
CA ILE A 27 -6.59 -13.81 -8.96
C ILE A 27 -5.41 -14.66 -9.39
N THR A 28 -5.23 -14.79 -10.70
CA THR A 28 -3.99 -15.31 -11.30
C THR A 28 -3.25 -14.21 -12.05
N LYS A 29 -1.93 -14.34 -12.17
CA LYS A 29 -1.12 -13.49 -13.05
C LYS A 29 0.02 -14.28 -13.65
N THR A 30 0.06 -14.32 -14.97
CA THR A 30 1.13 -14.94 -15.76
C THR A 30 1.78 -13.88 -16.65
N TYR A 31 3.09 -13.71 -16.50
CA TYR A 31 3.89 -12.89 -17.40
C TYR A 31 4.55 -13.77 -18.48
N HIS A 32 4.65 -13.23 -19.69
CA HIS A 32 5.35 -13.84 -20.79
C HIS A 32 6.60 -13.02 -21.10
N VAL A 33 7.77 -13.63 -20.95
CA VAL A 33 9.07 -13.02 -21.26
C VAL A 33 9.76 -13.90 -22.32
N GLY A 34 9.56 -13.56 -23.60
CA GLY A 34 9.94 -14.46 -24.70
C GLY A 34 9.17 -15.77 -24.59
N ASP A 35 9.89 -16.90 -24.59
CA ASP A 35 9.32 -18.25 -24.46
C ASP A 35 9.08 -18.69 -23.02
N VAL A 36 9.48 -17.87 -22.02
CA VAL A 36 9.35 -18.20 -20.62
C VAL A 36 8.01 -17.69 -20.07
N ARG A 37 7.28 -18.58 -19.39
CA ARG A 37 6.09 -18.25 -18.62
C ARG A 37 6.42 -18.19 -17.14
N VAL A 38 6.12 -17.03 -16.53
CA VAL A 38 6.29 -16.84 -15.09
C VAL A 38 4.92 -16.59 -14.47
N GLN A 39 4.41 -17.58 -13.75
CA GLN A 39 3.16 -17.45 -13.00
C GLN A 39 3.43 -16.79 -11.66
N ALA A 40 3.15 -15.50 -11.57
CA ALA A 40 3.41 -14.67 -10.38
C ALA A 40 2.31 -14.81 -9.32
N LEU A 41 1.06 -15.05 -9.71
CA LEU A 41 -0.07 -15.32 -8.80
C LEU A 41 -0.85 -16.54 -9.26
N ARG A 42 -1.36 -17.34 -8.29
CA ARG A 42 -1.94 -18.68 -8.51
C ARG A 42 -3.28 -18.87 -7.80
N GLY A 43 -4.26 -18.02 -8.07
CA GLY A 43 -5.59 -18.11 -7.47
C GLY A 43 -5.65 -17.47 -6.07
N VAL A 44 -5.30 -16.19 -5.99
CA VAL A 44 -5.31 -15.43 -4.75
C VAL A 44 -6.72 -14.94 -4.45
N ASP A 45 -7.24 -15.28 -3.25
CA ASP A 45 -8.45 -14.73 -2.66
C ASP A 45 -8.07 -13.78 -1.51
N LEU A 46 -8.45 -12.49 -1.59
CA LEU A 46 -8.14 -11.50 -0.57
C LEU A 46 -9.24 -10.46 -0.45
N THR A 47 -9.74 -10.25 0.76
CA THR A 47 -10.67 -9.17 1.07
C THR A 47 -9.99 -8.18 1.99
N LEU A 48 -10.09 -6.87 1.70
CA LEU A 48 -9.59 -5.78 2.54
C LEU A 48 -10.75 -4.91 3.00
N TYR A 49 -10.69 -4.43 4.25
CA TYR A 49 -11.73 -3.60 4.85
C TYR A 49 -11.20 -2.19 5.11
N ARG A 50 -12.13 -1.22 5.17
CA ARG A 50 -11.81 0.19 5.38
C ARG A 50 -11.05 0.40 6.69
N GLY A 51 -9.98 1.18 6.63
CA GLY A 51 -9.18 1.55 7.81
C GLY A 51 -8.26 0.44 8.33
N GLU A 52 -8.23 -0.76 7.72
CA GLU A 52 -7.25 -1.78 8.09
C GLU A 52 -5.81 -1.31 7.84
N PHE A 53 -4.90 -1.78 8.68
CA PHE A 53 -3.46 -1.75 8.40
C PHE A 53 -3.01 -3.18 8.12
N VAL A 54 -2.79 -3.50 6.85
CA VAL A 54 -2.45 -4.86 6.40
C VAL A 54 -0.99 -4.92 5.97
N VAL A 55 -0.27 -5.94 6.44
CA VAL A 55 1.08 -6.25 5.96
C VAL A 55 1.04 -7.49 5.07
N LEU A 56 1.50 -7.34 3.82
CA LEU A 56 1.77 -8.44 2.90
C LEU A 56 3.21 -8.90 3.11
N LEU A 57 3.39 -10.03 3.78
CA LEU A 57 4.69 -10.60 4.13
C LEU A 57 5.05 -11.76 3.20
N GLY A 58 6.31 -11.88 2.85
CA GLY A 58 6.81 -13.04 2.10
C GLY A 58 8.18 -12.79 1.47
N PRO A 59 8.86 -13.84 0.98
CA PRO A 59 10.17 -13.70 0.34
C PRO A 59 10.09 -12.90 -0.97
N SER A 60 11.24 -12.46 -1.48
CA SER A 60 11.33 -11.85 -2.81
C SER A 60 10.79 -12.81 -3.87
N GLY A 61 10.06 -12.29 -4.86
CA GLY A 61 9.45 -13.09 -5.92
C GLY A 61 8.18 -13.88 -5.52
N SER A 62 7.64 -13.69 -4.31
CA SER A 62 6.43 -14.40 -3.87
C SER A 62 5.11 -13.86 -4.46
N GLY A 63 5.15 -12.80 -5.27
CA GLY A 63 3.96 -12.21 -5.93
C GLY A 63 3.38 -10.97 -5.23
N LYS A 64 3.99 -10.47 -4.14
CA LYS A 64 3.48 -9.33 -3.35
C LYS A 64 3.29 -8.05 -4.19
N SER A 65 4.35 -7.61 -4.88
CA SER A 65 4.28 -6.40 -5.73
C SER A 65 3.32 -6.58 -6.90
N THR A 66 3.23 -7.79 -7.47
CA THR A 66 2.24 -8.12 -8.49
C THR A 66 0.81 -7.96 -7.96
N LEU A 67 0.52 -8.51 -6.78
CA LEU A 67 -0.79 -8.36 -6.14
C LEU A 67 -1.10 -6.89 -5.83
N LEU A 68 -0.14 -6.15 -5.27
CA LEU A 68 -0.29 -4.72 -4.97
C LEU A 68 -0.55 -3.91 -6.24
N ASN A 69 0.15 -4.19 -7.34
CA ASN A 69 -0.06 -3.51 -8.62
C ASN A 69 -1.45 -3.78 -9.19
N ILE A 70 -1.97 -5.00 -9.04
CA ILE A 70 -3.32 -5.36 -9.46
C ILE A 70 -4.36 -4.64 -8.60
N LEU A 71 -4.23 -4.65 -7.27
CA LEU A 71 -5.11 -3.91 -6.36
C LEU A 71 -5.09 -2.40 -6.65
N GLY A 72 -3.92 -1.87 -7.01
CA GLY A 72 -3.76 -0.47 -7.35
C GLY A 72 -4.16 -0.09 -8.79
N GLY A 73 -4.60 -1.05 -9.61
CA GLY A 73 -4.96 -0.79 -11.00
C GLY A 73 -3.78 -0.38 -11.89
N LEU A 74 -2.55 -0.75 -11.51
CA LEU A 74 -1.33 -0.58 -12.34
C LEU A 74 -1.14 -1.75 -13.29
N ASP A 75 -1.71 -2.91 -12.96
CA ASP A 75 -1.69 -4.12 -13.78
C ASP A 75 -3.06 -4.79 -13.71
N ALA A 76 -3.39 -5.65 -14.69
CA ALA A 76 -4.61 -6.42 -14.71
C ALA A 76 -4.31 -7.90 -14.39
N PRO A 77 -5.22 -8.63 -13.72
CA PRO A 77 -5.07 -10.06 -13.54
C PRO A 77 -5.15 -10.79 -14.89
N SER A 78 -4.54 -11.99 -14.98
CA SER A 78 -4.74 -12.87 -16.13
C SER A 78 -6.09 -13.55 -16.07
N GLU A 79 -6.52 -13.96 -14.86
CA GLU A 79 -7.84 -14.53 -14.56
C GLU A 79 -8.25 -14.10 -13.15
N GLY A 80 -9.53 -14.28 -12.83
CA GLY A 80 -10.13 -13.85 -11.57
C GLY A 80 -10.66 -12.42 -11.65
N ARG A 81 -11.15 -11.89 -10.52
CA ARG A 81 -11.75 -10.56 -10.46
C ARG A 81 -11.25 -9.76 -9.27
N VAL A 82 -11.10 -8.45 -9.46
CA VAL A 82 -10.83 -7.50 -8.39
C VAL A 82 -11.90 -6.43 -8.40
N HIS A 83 -12.58 -6.29 -7.29
CA HIS A 83 -13.52 -5.21 -7.05
C HIS A 83 -12.96 -4.21 -6.04
N TYR A 84 -13.12 -2.95 -6.33
CA TYR A 84 -12.99 -1.85 -5.39
C TYR A 84 -14.38 -1.28 -5.13
N LEU A 85 -14.90 -1.49 -3.92
CA LEU A 85 -16.31 -1.23 -3.60
C LEU A 85 -17.22 -1.92 -4.62
N ASP A 86 -18.01 -1.16 -5.37
CA ASP A 86 -18.91 -1.63 -6.43
C ASP A 86 -18.27 -1.62 -7.85
N HIS A 87 -17.00 -1.20 -7.98
CA HIS A 87 -16.30 -1.10 -9.26
C HIS A 87 -15.48 -2.35 -9.57
N ASP A 88 -15.75 -3.01 -10.69
CA ASP A 88 -14.91 -4.11 -11.22
C ASP A 88 -13.67 -3.54 -11.91
N LEU A 89 -12.52 -3.65 -11.24
CA LEU A 89 -11.23 -3.19 -11.79
C LEU A 89 -10.71 -4.11 -12.91
N SER A 90 -11.10 -5.40 -12.89
CA SER A 90 -10.62 -6.39 -13.86
C SER A 90 -11.20 -6.18 -15.25
N ALA A 91 -12.41 -5.60 -15.34
CA ALA A 91 -13.10 -5.28 -16.57
C ALA A 91 -12.94 -3.81 -17.01
N SER A 92 -12.18 -3.01 -16.23
CA SER A 92 -12.03 -1.57 -16.46
C SER A 92 -11.03 -1.27 -17.58
N ASP A 93 -11.33 -0.26 -18.40
CA ASP A 93 -10.39 0.29 -19.38
C ASP A 93 -9.31 1.17 -18.72
N ASP A 94 -8.26 1.52 -19.47
CA ASP A 94 -7.15 2.36 -18.96
C ASP A 94 -7.61 3.72 -18.42
N ARG A 95 -8.68 4.29 -18.96
CA ARG A 95 -9.23 5.57 -18.50
C ARG A 95 -9.93 5.42 -17.16
N ALA A 96 -10.67 4.33 -16.96
CA ALA A 96 -11.32 4.01 -15.69
C ALA A 96 -10.27 3.72 -14.61
N LEU A 97 -9.25 2.91 -14.91
CA LEU A 97 -8.13 2.63 -14.01
C LEU A 97 -7.33 3.91 -13.67
N THR A 98 -7.14 4.81 -14.63
CA THR A 98 -6.48 6.11 -14.37
C THR A 98 -7.30 6.97 -13.42
N ARG A 99 -8.63 7.05 -13.60
CA ARG A 99 -9.51 7.76 -12.66
C ARG A 99 -9.47 7.12 -11.26
N PHE A 100 -9.56 5.78 -11.20
CA PHE A 100 -9.46 5.04 -9.95
C PHE A 100 -8.16 5.35 -9.20
N ARG A 101 -7.00 5.27 -9.86
CA ARG A 101 -5.70 5.61 -9.26
C ARG A 101 -5.64 7.06 -8.79
N ARG A 102 -6.16 7.98 -9.59
CA ARG A 102 -6.19 9.41 -9.26
C ARG A 102 -7.02 9.67 -8.00
N ASP A 103 -8.22 9.09 -7.94
CA ASP A 103 -9.22 9.46 -6.96
C ASP A 103 -9.11 8.65 -5.64
N HIS A 104 -8.64 7.41 -5.70
CA HIS A 104 -8.75 6.47 -4.56
C HIS A 104 -7.43 5.89 -4.05
N VAL A 105 -6.35 5.86 -4.84
CA VAL A 105 -5.14 5.12 -4.48
C VAL A 105 -3.92 6.02 -4.34
N GLY A 106 -3.29 6.03 -3.15
CA GLY A 106 -1.93 6.56 -2.95
C GLY A 106 -0.89 5.44 -3.10
N PHE A 107 0.19 5.72 -3.83
CA PHE A 107 1.31 4.79 -3.97
C PHE A 107 2.57 5.34 -3.30
N VAL A 108 3.25 4.46 -2.56
CA VAL A 108 4.57 4.68 -1.98
C VAL A 108 5.48 3.54 -2.43
N PHE A 109 6.56 3.86 -3.12
CA PHE A 109 7.52 2.89 -3.65
C PHE A 109 8.83 2.90 -2.87
N GLN A 110 9.60 1.83 -2.98
CA GLN A 110 10.91 1.69 -2.36
C GLN A 110 11.91 2.77 -2.81
N PHE A 111 11.87 3.18 -4.09
CA PHE A 111 12.74 4.20 -4.68
C PHE A 111 11.95 5.51 -4.86
N TYR A 112 11.44 6.09 -3.86
CA TYR A 112 10.78 7.40 -3.69
C TYR A 112 10.08 7.98 -4.94
N ASN A 113 10.63 7.83 -6.15
CA ASN A 113 10.13 8.31 -7.43
C ASN A 113 9.81 9.82 -7.42
N LEU A 114 10.66 10.62 -6.75
CA LEU A 114 10.59 12.07 -6.77
C LEU A 114 11.18 12.61 -8.06
N ILE A 115 10.63 13.73 -8.55
CA ILE A 115 11.18 14.46 -9.68
C ILE A 115 12.35 15.30 -9.15
N PRO A 116 13.61 15.06 -9.59
CA PRO A 116 14.80 15.66 -8.99
C PRO A 116 14.89 17.19 -9.17
N SER A 117 14.26 17.73 -10.22
CA SER A 117 14.23 19.16 -10.53
C SER A 117 13.13 19.95 -9.82
N LEU A 118 12.30 19.28 -9.03
CA LEU A 118 11.23 19.89 -8.25
C LEU A 118 11.56 19.83 -6.77
N THR A 119 11.17 20.87 -6.03
CA THR A 119 11.23 20.91 -4.57
C THR A 119 10.29 19.87 -3.95
N ALA A 120 10.37 19.63 -2.63
CA ALA A 120 9.46 18.76 -1.92
C ALA A 120 8.00 19.22 -2.09
N ARG A 121 7.75 20.52 -1.94
CA ARG A 121 6.42 21.12 -2.15
C ARG A 121 5.90 20.88 -3.57
N GLU A 122 6.71 21.16 -4.58
CA GLU A 122 6.34 20.97 -5.99
C GLU A 122 6.10 19.50 -6.34
N ASN A 123 6.90 18.57 -5.78
CA ASN A 123 6.65 17.12 -5.93
C ASN A 123 5.29 16.70 -5.36
N VAL A 124 4.85 17.30 -4.25
CA VAL A 124 3.53 17.05 -3.68
C VAL A 124 2.45 17.73 -4.52
N ALA A 125 2.67 18.96 -4.98
CA ALA A 125 1.71 19.75 -5.76
C ALA A 125 1.31 19.06 -7.07
N LEU A 126 2.18 18.25 -7.69
CA LEU A 126 1.86 17.52 -8.91
C LEU A 126 0.57 16.68 -8.82
N VAL A 127 0.25 16.15 -7.65
CA VAL A 127 -0.96 15.33 -7.47
C VAL A 127 -2.15 16.16 -7.00
N THR A 128 -1.92 17.29 -6.34
CA THR A 128 -3.00 18.18 -5.90
C THR A 128 -3.68 18.86 -7.09
N ASP A 129 -2.93 19.16 -8.15
CA ASP A 129 -3.46 19.80 -9.37
C ASP A 129 -4.49 18.95 -10.12
N ILE A 130 -4.45 17.63 -9.94
CA ILE A 130 -5.33 16.68 -10.62
C ILE A 130 -6.37 16.02 -9.72
N ALA A 131 -6.27 16.19 -8.40
CA ALA A 131 -7.18 15.60 -7.42
C ALA A 131 -8.48 16.42 -7.31
N ARG A 132 -9.56 15.78 -6.82
CA ARG A 132 -10.88 16.45 -6.67
C ARG A 132 -10.96 17.31 -5.42
N ASP A 133 -10.42 16.83 -4.30
CA ASP A 133 -10.43 17.49 -2.98
C ASP A 133 -9.07 17.29 -2.31
N PRO A 134 -8.01 17.91 -2.86
CA PRO A 134 -6.67 17.70 -2.34
C PRO A 134 -6.46 18.41 -1.00
N MET A 135 -5.57 17.85 -0.21
CA MET A 135 -4.91 18.53 0.89
C MET A 135 -3.91 19.54 0.31
N ASP A 136 -3.70 20.68 0.97
CA ASP A 136 -2.62 21.58 0.59
C ASP A 136 -1.25 20.90 0.68
N ALA A 137 -0.34 21.20 -0.24
CA ALA A 137 0.97 20.56 -0.28
C ALA A 137 1.79 20.82 1.00
N GLY A 138 1.65 22.01 1.61
CA GLY A 138 2.28 22.36 2.89
C GLY A 138 1.68 21.54 4.03
N GLU A 139 0.35 21.41 4.09
CA GLU A 139 -0.35 20.57 5.07
C GLU A 139 0.10 19.10 4.97
N ALA A 140 0.22 18.57 3.75
CA ALA A 140 0.70 17.21 3.54
C ALA A 140 2.15 17.03 4.01
N LEU A 141 3.03 18.02 3.77
CA LEU A 141 4.41 17.99 4.25
C LEU A 141 4.50 18.14 5.78
N GLU A 142 3.65 18.95 6.39
CA GLU A 142 3.57 19.06 7.85
C GLU A 142 3.14 17.73 8.48
N MET A 143 2.17 17.03 7.90
CA MET A 143 1.72 15.72 8.38
C MET A 143 2.85 14.69 8.40
N VAL A 144 3.82 14.77 7.50
CA VAL A 144 4.99 13.88 7.48
C VAL A 144 6.22 14.45 8.19
N GLY A 145 6.08 15.61 8.87
CA GLY A 145 7.15 16.26 9.63
C GLY A 145 8.24 16.88 8.75
N LEU A 146 7.86 17.51 7.63
CA LEU A 146 8.76 18.14 6.66
C LEU A 146 8.35 19.57 6.29
N ALA A 147 7.62 20.28 7.15
CA ALA A 147 7.24 21.68 6.90
C ALA A 147 8.47 22.56 6.60
N ASP A 148 9.55 22.42 7.38
CA ASP A 148 10.79 23.19 7.22
C ASP A 148 11.65 22.74 6.02
N ARG A 149 11.25 21.69 5.32
CA ARG A 149 11.94 21.12 4.16
C ARG A 149 11.19 21.31 2.85
N ALA A 150 10.09 22.04 2.87
CA ALA A 150 9.17 22.19 1.74
C ALA A 150 9.87 22.68 0.45
N ASP A 151 10.83 23.58 0.59
CA ASP A 151 11.52 24.23 -0.54
C ASP A 151 12.88 23.56 -0.87
N HIS A 152 13.18 22.41 -0.27
CA HIS A 152 14.38 21.62 -0.57
C HIS A 152 14.14 20.70 -1.79
N PHE A 153 15.17 20.58 -2.62
CA PHE A 153 15.21 19.61 -3.71
C PHE A 153 15.55 18.20 -3.17
N PRO A 154 15.15 17.10 -3.86
CA PRO A 154 15.46 15.74 -3.43
C PRO A 154 16.93 15.49 -3.10
N ALA A 155 17.87 16.09 -3.86
CA ALA A 155 19.30 15.97 -3.60
C ALA A 155 19.77 16.59 -2.26
N GLN A 156 18.96 17.43 -1.64
CA GLN A 156 19.24 18.07 -0.35
C GLN A 156 18.58 17.33 0.84
N LEU A 157 17.83 16.25 0.54
CA LEU A 157 17.08 15.47 1.51
C LEU A 157 17.73 14.10 1.73
N SER A 158 17.73 13.65 2.97
CA SER A 158 18.10 12.26 3.30
C SER A 158 17.10 11.28 2.68
N GLY A 159 17.48 9.99 2.55
CA GLY A 159 16.60 8.96 2.02
C GLY A 159 15.26 8.86 2.76
N GLY A 160 15.29 8.95 4.10
CA GLY A 160 14.06 8.95 4.90
C GLY A 160 13.20 10.21 4.72
N GLU A 161 13.81 11.38 4.50
CA GLU A 161 13.07 12.61 4.15
C GLU A 161 12.45 12.48 2.75
N GLN A 162 13.20 11.96 1.76
CA GLN A 162 12.66 11.71 0.42
C GLN A 162 11.47 10.73 0.46
N GLN A 163 11.56 9.67 1.27
CA GLN A 163 10.45 8.73 1.45
C GLN A 163 9.24 9.41 2.08
N ARG A 164 9.45 10.28 3.07
CA ARG A 164 8.34 11.04 3.66
C ARG A 164 7.72 12.04 2.67
N VAL A 165 8.51 12.67 1.77
CA VAL A 165 7.95 13.47 0.66
C VAL A 165 7.11 12.60 -0.27
N ALA A 166 7.55 11.37 -0.60
CA ALA A 166 6.77 10.43 -1.41
C ALA A 166 5.45 10.06 -0.73
N ILE A 167 5.46 9.88 0.61
CA ILE A 167 4.23 9.66 1.38
C ILE A 167 3.34 10.90 1.36
N ALA A 168 3.88 12.10 1.60
CA ALA A 168 3.12 13.36 1.52
C ALA A 168 2.45 13.50 0.15
N ARG A 169 3.17 13.24 -0.94
CA ARG A 169 2.61 13.21 -2.29
C ARG A 169 1.49 12.19 -2.43
N ALA A 170 1.64 10.99 -1.88
CA ALA A 170 0.63 9.95 -1.98
C ALA A 170 -0.66 10.31 -1.23
N ILE A 171 -0.57 10.98 -0.06
CA ILE A 171 -1.72 11.32 0.79
C ILE A 171 -2.36 12.67 0.45
N ALA A 172 -1.66 13.56 -0.25
CA ALA A 172 -2.16 14.90 -0.58
C ALA A 172 -3.48 14.89 -1.36
N LYS A 173 -3.76 13.84 -2.09
CA LYS A 173 -5.04 13.64 -2.80
C LYS A 173 -6.14 12.98 -1.94
N ARG A 174 -5.90 12.77 -0.63
CA ARG A 174 -6.83 12.12 0.33
C ARG A 174 -7.30 10.74 -0.13
N PRO A 175 -6.39 9.80 -0.42
CA PRO A 175 -6.76 8.50 -0.97
C PRO A 175 -7.50 7.64 0.08
N ASP A 176 -8.43 6.79 -0.38
CA ASP A 176 -9.07 5.78 0.47
C ASP A 176 -8.09 4.67 0.85
N VAL A 177 -7.11 4.41 -0.01
CA VAL A 177 -6.14 3.32 0.15
C VAL A 177 -4.71 3.81 -0.13
N LEU A 178 -3.79 3.48 0.76
CA LEU A 178 -2.35 3.70 0.62
C LEU A 178 -1.64 2.36 0.40
N LEU A 179 -1.05 2.20 -0.77
CA LEU A 179 -0.31 1.01 -1.18
C LEU A 179 1.19 1.28 -1.10
N CYS A 180 1.89 0.59 -0.20
CA CYS A 180 3.31 0.79 0.05
C CYS A 180 4.11 -0.45 -0.34
N ASP A 181 4.96 -0.33 -1.36
CA ASP A 181 5.87 -1.41 -1.80
C ASP A 181 7.25 -1.19 -1.19
N GLU A 182 7.60 -2.01 -0.18
CA GLU A 182 8.87 -1.99 0.55
C GLU A 182 9.28 -0.57 1.03
N PRO A 183 8.41 0.18 1.75
CA PRO A 183 8.62 1.60 2.02
C PRO A 183 9.85 1.91 2.87
N THR A 184 10.46 0.89 3.49
CA THR A 184 11.68 0.99 4.31
C THR A 184 12.86 0.23 3.74
N GLY A 185 12.72 -0.38 2.55
CA GLY A 185 13.72 -1.32 2.01
C GLY A 185 15.08 -0.69 1.65
N ALA A 186 15.14 0.63 1.50
CA ALA A 186 16.37 1.38 1.23
C ALA A 186 16.87 2.19 2.44
N LEU A 187 16.32 1.98 3.64
CA LEU A 187 16.56 2.79 4.83
C LEU A 187 17.17 1.96 5.95
N ASP A 188 17.93 2.61 6.82
CA ASP A 188 18.34 2.03 8.10
C ASP A 188 17.12 1.87 9.06
N SER A 189 17.28 1.04 10.08
CA SER A 189 16.19 0.72 11.01
C SER A 189 15.58 1.95 11.69
N ALA A 190 16.41 2.88 12.19
CA ALA A 190 15.91 4.07 12.89
C ALA A 190 15.08 4.97 11.97
N THR A 191 15.59 5.22 10.76
CA THR A 191 14.88 5.98 9.71
C THR A 191 13.62 5.24 9.25
N GLY A 192 13.68 3.91 9.12
CA GLY A 192 12.56 3.06 8.77
C GLY A 192 11.41 3.16 9.78
N VAL A 193 11.71 3.17 11.10
CA VAL A 193 10.71 3.38 12.16
C VAL A 193 10.01 4.72 12.01
N VAL A 194 10.74 5.81 11.69
CA VAL A 194 10.12 7.12 11.45
C VAL A 194 9.15 7.07 10.26
N VAL A 195 9.54 6.45 9.15
CA VAL A 195 8.68 6.30 7.97
C VAL A 195 7.43 5.47 8.28
N LEU A 196 7.57 4.35 8.99
CA LEU A 196 6.43 3.52 9.41
C LEU A 196 5.50 4.26 10.37
N SER A 197 6.04 5.07 11.29
CA SER A 197 5.23 5.90 12.20
C SER A 197 4.39 6.92 11.43
N VAL A 198 4.90 7.45 10.33
CA VAL A 198 4.14 8.35 9.45
C VAL A 198 3.00 7.58 8.75
N ILE A 199 3.27 6.38 8.21
CA ILE A 199 2.23 5.55 7.56
C ILE A 199 1.14 5.15 8.59
N GLU A 200 1.54 4.77 9.82
CA GLU A 200 0.62 4.47 10.92
C GLU A 200 -0.25 5.69 11.28
N ARG A 201 0.36 6.88 11.36
CA ARG A 201 -0.34 8.14 11.61
C ARG A 201 -1.38 8.43 10.53
N VAL A 202 -1.01 8.30 9.25
CA VAL A 202 -1.91 8.47 8.11
C VAL A 202 -3.10 7.50 8.19
N ASN A 203 -2.84 6.21 8.43
CA ASN A 203 -3.92 5.23 8.60
C ASN A 203 -4.88 5.62 9.72
N ARG A 204 -4.36 6.06 10.88
CA ARG A 204 -5.16 6.40 12.04
C ARG A 204 -5.91 7.72 11.91
N GLU A 205 -5.26 8.78 11.41
CA GLU A 205 -5.80 10.15 11.39
C GLU A 205 -6.71 10.40 10.18
N LEU A 206 -6.39 9.82 9.03
CA LEU A 206 -7.18 9.97 7.80
C LEU A 206 -8.17 8.81 7.59
N GLY A 207 -8.08 7.71 8.36
CA GLY A 207 -8.89 6.51 8.16
C GLY A 207 -8.56 5.77 6.86
N THR A 208 -7.43 6.08 6.23
CA THR A 208 -6.96 5.47 4.99
C THR A 208 -6.59 4.00 5.23
N THR A 209 -7.08 3.09 4.40
CA THR A 209 -6.67 1.68 4.44
C THR A 209 -5.21 1.57 3.98
N ALA A 210 -4.31 1.03 4.81
CA ALA A 210 -2.90 0.89 4.48
C ALA A 210 -2.56 -0.56 4.15
N VAL A 211 -1.88 -0.78 3.02
CA VAL A 211 -1.33 -2.08 2.63
C VAL A 211 0.18 -1.92 2.44
N VAL A 212 0.96 -2.57 3.29
CA VAL A 212 2.43 -2.48 3.28
C VAL A 212 3.02 -3.82 2.89
N ILE A 213 3.77 -3.83 1.79
CA ILE A 213 4.60 -4.97 1.42
C ILE A 213 5.93 -4.89 2.13
N THR A 214 6.36 -6.00 2.70
CA THR A 214 7.72 -6.14 3.25
C THR A 214 8.15 -7.60 3.31
N HIS A 215 9.45 -7.81 3.36
CA HIS A 215 10.06 -9.10 3.71
C HIS A 215 10.52 -9.14 5.18
N ASN A 216 10.44 -8.00 5.90
CA ASN A 216 10.81 -7.91 7.31
C ASN A 216 9.65 -8.30 8.22
N ALA A 217 9.80 -9.42 8.93
CA ALA A 217 8.76 -9.95 9.82
C ALA A 217 8.45 -9.04 11.03
N VAL A 218 9.40 -8.21 11.47
CA VAL A 218 9.19 -7.28 12.60
C VAL A 218 8.14 -6.23 12.25
N ILE A 219 8.13 -5.75 11.00
CA ILE A 219 7.14 -4.76 10.54
C ILE A 219 5.72 -5.33 10.60
N ALA A 220 5.55 -6.65 10.46
CA ALA A 220 4.25 -7.28 10.57
C ALA A 220 3.62 -7.16 11.98
N GLU A 221 4.40 -6.87 13.01
CA GLU A 221 3.88 -6.69 14.38
C GLU A 221 2.99 -5.44 14.54
N MET A 222 3.15 -4.44 13.65
CA MET A 222 2.30 -3.24 13.67
C MET A 222 0.98 -3.40 12.90
N ALA A 223 0.84 -4.45 12.10
CA ALA A 223 -0.35 -4.68 11.30
C ALA A 223 -1.54 -5.12 12.16
N THR A 224 -2.75 -4.72 11.76
CA THR A 224 -4.00 -5.32 12.26
C THR A 224 -4.21 -6.72 11.71
N ARG A 225 -3.68 -6.97 10.51
CA ARG A 225 -3.74 -8.26 9.83
C ARG A 225 -2.49 -8.48 8.98
N VAL A 226 -1.95 -9.67 9.06
CA VAL A 226 -0.81 -10.13 8.27
C VAL A 226 -1.28 -11.14 7.24
N VAL A 227 -0.94 -10.92 5.99
CA VAL A 227 -1.19 -11.83 4.87
C VAL A 227 0.15 -12.31 4.34
N ARG A 228 0.39 -13.61 4.40
CA ARG A 228 1.65 -14.22 4.00
C ARG A 228 1.53 -14.83 2.61
N LEU A 229 2.38 -14.36 1.70
CA LEU A 229 2.47 -14.88 0.34
C LEU A 229 3.72 -15.77 0.19
N SER A 230 3.55 -16.87 -0.53
CA SER A 230 4.66 -17.75 -0.94
C SER A 230 4.30 -18.41 -2.26
N GLY A 231 5.24 -18.40 -3.24
CA GLY A 231 5.05 -19.06 -4.53
C GLY A 231 3.83 -18.60 -5.34
N GLY A 232 3.37 -17.34 -5.13
CA GLY A 232 2.20 -16.79 -5.81
C GLY A 232 0.86 -17.09 -5.15
N GLU A 233 0.84 -17.68 -3.95
CA GLU A 233 -0.36 -18.06 -3.20
C GLU A 233 -0.37 -17.40 -1.83
N ILE A 234 -1.56 -17.15 -1.26
CA ILE A 234 -1.71 -16.83 0.15
C ILE A 234 -1.65 -18.12 0.96
N VAL A 235 -0.60 -18.25 1.78
CA VAL A 235 -0.37 -19.42 2.62
C VAL A 235 -0.87 -19.23 4.04
N GLU A 236 -1.05 -17.99 4.49
CA GLU A 236 -1.53 -17.68 5.84
C GLU A 236 -2.19 -16.28 5.86
N ILE A 237 -3.30 -16.18 6.58
CA ILE A 237 -3.87 -14.89 7.00
C ILE A 237 -4.00 -14.94 8.52
N ARG A 238 -3.32 -13.99 9.19
CA ARG A 238 -3.32 -13.91 10.65
C ARG A 238 -3.82 -12.55 11.10
N GLU A 239 -4.77 -12.56 12.04
CA GLU A 239 -5.21 -11.39 12.78
C GLU A 239 -4.18 -11.03 13.84
N ASN A 240 -4.02 -9.73 14.08
CA ASN A 240 -3.23 -9.24 15.20
C ASN A 240 -4.14 -8.36 16.10
N PRO A 241 -4.64 -8.90 17.20
CA PRO A 241 -5.56 -8.17 18.09
C PRO A 241 -4.88 -7.05 18.88
N ALA A 242 -3.55 -7.05 18.95
CA ALA A 242 -2.76 -6.07 19.69
C ALA A 242 -1.57 -5.58 18.84
N PRO A 243 -1.79 -4.78 17.78
CA PRO A 243 -0.73 -4.22 16.98
C PRO A 243 0.22 -3.38 17.83
N ARG A 244 1.52 -3.57 17.62
CA ARG A 244 2.53 -2.72 18.27
C ARG A 244 2.65 -1.40 17.49
N PRO A 245 2.85 -0.26 18.19
CA PRO A 245 3.13 0.99 17.51
C PRO A 245 4.48 0.89 16.77
N ALA A 246 4.59 1.58 15.63
CA ALA A 246 5.82 1.60 14.84
C ALA A 246 7.04 2.02 15.65
N SER A 247 6.88 2.94 16.60
CA SER A 247 7.94 3.40 17.52
C SER A 247 8.48 2.33 18.46
N GLY A 248 7.78 1.22 18.63
CA GLY A 248 8.21 0.07 19.42
C GLY A 248 8.90 -1.03 18.63
N LEU A 249 9.08 -0.85 17.31
CA LEU A 249 9.77 -1.82 16.46
C LEU A 249 11.27 -1.58 16.45
N SER A 250 12.04 -2.67 16.29
CA SER A 250 13.50 -2.63 16.09
C SER A 250 13.96 -3.84 15.30
N TRP A 251 14.79 -3.66 14.29
CA TRP A 251 15.35 -4.72 13.45
C TRP A 251 16.77 -4.41 12.98
#